data_76334a0f2fb7c04c326bd64d9e314c18
#
_entry.id   76334a0f2fb7c04c326bd64d9e314c18
#
_cell.length_a   1.000
_cell.length_b   1.000
_cell.length_c   1.000
_cell.angle_alpha   90.00
_cell.angle_beta   90.00
_cell.angle_gamma   90.00
#
_symmetry.space_group_name_H-M   'P 1'
#
loop_
_entity.id
_entity.type
_entity.pdbx_description
1 polymer ?
#
loop_
_entity_poly.entity_id
_entity_poly.type
_entity_poly.pdbx_seq_one_letter_code
_entity_poly.pdbx_strand_id
1 'polypeptide(L)'
;SIPAKRRLRLPRIGKPGGYCGIDCLGASNLPAEMAGDFLIGDYKKNQVSRFAVSSDGAGFKVNWKDPILRSSHRNFRPIDVKVGPDGAIYVVDWYNPLPCHQAAFYRHPDRDKTHGRIWRITPKKGALKFPDLVNLSDEELVEELASPERWTRLKAKQILSKRDQSKVIKILHEWVSSRKGLDLLEALSLCEFLNSPDIQTIVASMNSEDYRVRAYAARVIGRWGKRLEGHQDLLLSLARDESSRVRMEAVLSCAQISSPKSILIAAAVAESSRDKWIDYAFSQAVHHLKSLWVPAFRDGGLDIEDYQSGFSVVLSQSYSKAIISDIIAFVSNGDDNREKAPNLLKTLAILGNDDDVKFLLGLKNPASEVLIALKDKQRPEFDVE
;
A
#
# COMPACT_ATOMS: atom_id res chain seq x y z
N SER A 1 -5.57 -7.87 19.85
CA SER A 1 -4.82 -6.62 19.56
C SER A 1 -3.35 -6.95 19.40
N ILE A 2 -2.71 -6.39 18.36
CA ILE A 2 -1.28 -6.60 18.10
C ILE A 2 -0.48 -5.91 19.22
N PRO A 3 0.51 -6.62 19.82
CA PRO A 3 1.35 -6.04 20.85
C PRO A 3 2.02 -4.74 20.37
N ALA A 4 2.07 -3.73 21.23
CA ALA A 4 2.62 -2.40 20.88
C ALA A 4 4.08 -2.45 20.36
N LYS A 5 4.88 -3.42 20.78
CA LYS A 5 6.26 -3.66 20.31
C LYS A 5 6.37 -4.09 18.84
N ARG A 6 5.25 -4.53 18.22
CA ARG A 6 5.21 -5.00 16.83
C ARG A 6 4.58 -3.99 15.87
N ARG A 7 4.23 -2.81 16.34
CA ARG A 7 3.72 -1.75 15.46
C ARG A 7 4.86 -1.20 14.62
N LEU A 8 4.71 -1.24 13.30
CA LEU A 8 5.64 -0.59 12.40
C LEU A 8 5.58 0.91 12.68
N ARG A 9 6.70 1.50 13.03
CA ARG A 9 6.80 2.96 13.09
C ARG A 9 6.88 3.47 11.66
N LEU A 10 5.82 4.11 11.19
CA LEU A 10 5.88 4.84 9.94
C LEU A 10 7.03 5.85 9.99
N PRO A 11 7.78 6.01 8.89
CA PRO A 11 8.80 7.03 8.81
C PRO A 11 8.20 8.37 9.20
N ARG A 12 8.80 9.08 10.14
CA ARG A 12 8.36 10.44 10.44
C ARG A 12 8.62 11.28 9.20
N ILE A 13 7.58 11.88 8.64
CA ILE A 13 7.69 12.85 7.56
C ILE A 13 8.34 14.11 8.13
N GLY A 14 9.66 14.07 8.28
CA GLY A 14 10.49 15.21 8.63
C GLY A 14 10.47 15.65 10.11
N LYS A 15 11.11 16.80 10.35
CA LYS A 15 11.14 17.48 11.65
C LYS A 15 9.75 17.99 12.01
N PRO A 16 9.44 18.18 13.31
CA PRO A 16 8.17 18.75 13.72
C PRO A 16 7.83 20.02 12.93
N GLY A 17 6.73 19.98 12.19
CA GLY A 17 6.23 21.05 11.35
C GLY A 17 4.73 21.20 11.52
N GLY A 18 4.13 22.17 10.84
CA GLY A 18 2.69 22.31 10.69
C GLY A 18 2.32 22.07 9.23
N TYR A 19 2.13 20.81 8.87
CA TYR A 19 1.90 20.41 7.47
C TYR A 19 0.42 20.45 7.13
N CYS A 20 0.11 21.11 6.01
CA CYS A 20 -1.23 21.23 5.44
C CYS A 20 -1.17 21.19 3.93
N GLY A 21 -2.18 20.60 3.30
CA GLY A 21 -2.29 20.49 1.86
C GLY A 21 -1.07 19.82 1.23
N ILE A 22 -1.29 18.98 0.27
CA ILE A 22 -0.24 18.27 -0.46
C ILE A 22 -0.63 18.14 -1.92
N ASP A 23 0.34 18.23 -2.83
CA ASP A 23 0.16 17.85 -4.22
C ASP A 23 1.47 17.30 -4.81
N CYS A 24 1.35 16.59 -5.93
CA CYS A 24 2.45 16.02 -6.68
C CYS A 24 2.76 16.91 -7.91
N LEU A 25 4.04 17.19 -8.14
CA LEU A 25 4.51 17.94 -9.31
C LEU A 25 4.44 17.07 -10.56
N GLY A 26 3.39 17.26 -11.35
CA GLY A 26 3.10 16.49 -12.55
C GLY A 26 2.66 17.40 -13.71
N ALA A 27 3.43 18.46 -13.99
CA ALA A 27 3.24 19.35 -15.12
C ALA A 27 4.52 19.43 -15.95
N SER A 28 4.39 19.36 -17.27
CA SER A 28 5.51 19.25 -18.23
C SER A 28 6.38 20.51 -18.34
N ASN A 29 5.86 21.66 -17.94
CA ASN A 29 6.58 22.93 -17.91
C ASN A 29 7.46 23.13 -16.65
N LEU A 30 7.34 22.25 -15.65
CA LEU A 30 8.18 22.26 -14.46
C LEU A 30 9.60 21.74 -14.79
N PRO A 31 10.63 22.08 -13.98
CA PRO A 31 11.96 21.48 -14.13
C PRO A 31 11.89 19.96 -14.01
N ALA A 32 12.59 19.27 -14.92
CA ALA A 32 12.54 17.80 -14.99
C ALA A 32 13.00 17.13 -13.67
N GLU A 33 13.94 17.72 -12.96
CA GLU A 33 14.45 17.25 -11.66
C GLU A 33 13.43 17.39 -10.52
N MET A 34 12.29 18.03 -10.77
CA MET A 34 11.17 18.15 -9.83
C MET A 34 10.02 17.21 -10.17
N ALA A 35 10.05 16.58 -11.33
CA ALA A 35 8.96 15.72 -11.78
C ALA A 35 8.70 14.57 -10.78
N GLY A 36 7.45 14.43 -10.33
CA GLY A 36 7.06 13.42 -9.35
C GLY A 36 7.37 13.76 -7.89
N ASP A 37 8.04 14.89 -7.60
CA ASP A 37 8.21 15.36 -6.23
C ASP A 37 6.86 15.82 -5.66
N PHE A 38 6.78 15.82 -4.34
CA PHE A 38 5.61 16.29 -3.60
C PHE A 38 5.88 17.67 -2.97
N LEU A 39 4.85 18.49 -2.97
CA LEU A 39 4.81 19.76 -2.25
C LEU A 39 3.87 19.64 -1.07
N ILE A 40 4.24 20.30 0.04
CA ILE A 40 3.41 20.38 1.24
C ILE A 40 3.57 21.75 1.90
N GLY A 41 2.46 22.38 2.27
CA GLY A 41 2.48 23.60 3.04
C GLY A 41 2.99 23.36 4.46
N ASP A 42 3.98 24.12 4.91
CA ASP A 42 4.45 24.13 6.31
C ASP A 42 4.17 25.50 6.93
N TYR A 43 2.97 25.65 7.47
CA TYR A 43 2.52 26.92 8.04
C TYR A 43 3.29 27.35 9.29
N LYS A 44 4.00 26.43 9.97
CA LYS A 44 4.85 26.78 11.12
C LYS A 44 6.20 27.35 10.70
N LYS A 45 6.72 26.92 9.54
CA LYS A 45 8.02 27.35 9.01
C LYS A 45 7.92 28.42 7.95
N ASN A 46 6.73 28.91 7.64
CA ASN A 46 6.50 29.91 6.59
C ASN A 46 7.08 29.49 5.23
N GLN A 47 6.84 28.23 4.82
CA GLN A 47 7.43 27.71 3.59
C GLN A 47 6.51 26.67 2.93
N VAL A 48 6.72 26.48 1.63
CA VAL A 48 6.23 25.31 0.88
C VAL A 48 7.38 24.35 0.73
N SER A 49 7.34 23.26 1.49
CA SER A 49 8.37 22.24 1.51
C SER A 49 8.22 21.28 0.33
N ARG A 50 9.35 20.74 -0.16
CA ARG A 50 9.41 19.77 -1.25
C ARG A 50 10.10 18.50 -0.80
N PHE A 51 9.64 17.35 -1.28
CA PHE A 51 10.27 16.06 -1.05
C PHE A 51 10.04 15.10 -2.22
N ALA A 52 11.05 14.30 -2.49
CA ALA A 52 10.95 13.15 -3.38
C ALA A 52 10.56 11.91 -2.59
N VAL A 53 9.88 10.98 -3.26
CA VAL A 53 9.57 9.64 -2.74
C VAL A 53 10.30 8.62 -3.59
N SER A 54 11.01 7.71 -2.94
CA SER A 54 11.69 6.59 -3.61
C SER A 54 11.33 5.27 -2.96
N SER A 55 11.50 4.18 -3.67
CA SER A 55 11.24 2.84 -3.15
C SER A 55 12.19 2.48 -1.99
N ASP A 56 11.67 1.74 -1.02
CA ASP A 56 12.40 1.13 0.11
C ASP A 56 11.84 -0.29 0.29
N GLY A 57 12.33 -1.22 -0.53
CA GLY A 57 11.71 -2.54 -0.66
C GLY A 57 10.27 -2.43 -1.16
N ALA A 58 9.34 -3.08 -0.47
CA ALA A 58 7.91 -2.99 -0.77
C ALA A 58 7.28 -1.64 -0.37
N GLY A 59 7.95 -0.83 0.46
CA GLY A 59 7.48 0.47 0.91
C GLY A 59 8.17 1.64 0.24
N PHE A 60 8.15 2.77 0.94
CA PHE A 60 8.71 4.02 0.45
C PHE A 60 9.54 4.73 1.51
N LYS A 61 10.49 5.53 1.06
CA LYS A 61 11.22 6.52 1.86
C LYS A 61 11.05 7.92 1.30
N VAL A 62 11.08 8.90 2.19
CA VAL A 62 10.97 10.31 1.87
C VAL A 62 12.35 10.95 1.89
N ASN A 63 12.68 11.67 0.80
CA ASN A 63 13.92 12.42 0.65
C ASN A 63 13.58 13.91 0.55
N TRP A 64 13.81 14.66 1.63
CA TRP A 64 13.57 16.09 1.67
C TRP A 64 14.50 16.84 0.72
N LYS A 65 13.93 17.81 0.03
CA LYS A 65 14.60 18.74 -0.89
C LYS A 65 14.48 20.17 -0.36
N ASP A 66 15.15 21.10 -1.01
CA ASP A 66 14.97 22.50 -0.71
C ASP A 66 13.54 22.94 -0.98
N PRO A 67 12.94 23.77 -0.09
CA PRO A 67 11.60 24.28 -0.27
C PRO A 67 11.54 25.15 -1.55
N ILE A 68 10.39 25.06 -2.25
CA ILE A 68 10.19 25.89 -3.45
C ILE A 68 9.87 27.36 -3.13
N LEU A 69 9.35 27.61 -1.96
CA LEU A 69 8.99 28.94 -1.49
C LEU A 69 9.25 29.05 0.02
N ARG A 70 9.90 30.11 0.42
CA ARG A 70 10.07 30.49 1.84
C ARG A 70 9.82 31.99 1.98
N SER A 71 9.16 32.39 3.05
CA SER A 71 8.90 33.79 3.35
C SER A 71 9.43 34.16 4.74
N SER A 72 10.06 35.33 4.83
CA SER A 72 10.37 35.98 6.13
C SER A 72 9.18 36.68 6.76
N HIS A 73 8.09 36.89 6.02
CA HIS A 73 6.91 37.55 6.51
C HIS A 73 6.15 36.69 7.52
N ARG A 74 5.95 37.19 8.73
CA ARG A 74 5.35 36.43 9.85
C ARG A 74 3.94 35.90 9.59
N ASN A 75 3.19 36.55 8.69
CA ASN A 75 1.83 36.17 8.36
C ASN A 75 1.73 35.11 7.27
N PHE A 76 2.82 34.77 6.55
CA PHE A 76 2.78 33.75 5.53
C PHE A 76 2.51 32.38 6.14
N ARG A 77 1.34 31.79 5.84
CA ARG A 77 0.89 30.51 6.39
C ARG A 77 0.31 29.64 5.27
N PRO A 78 1.17 28.95 4.50
CA PRO A 78 0.69 28.07 3.44
C PRO A 78 -0.09 26.89 4.03
N ILE A 79 -1.39 26.83 3.73
CA ILE A 79 -2.31 25.81 4.24
C ILE A 79 -2.78 24.82 3.16
N ASP A 80 -2.64 25.17 1.90
CA ASP A 80 -2.85 24.25 0.79
C ASP A 80 -1.94 24.60 -0.39
N VAL A 81 -1.66 23.60 -1.21
CA VAL A 81 -0.87 23.73 -2.45
C VAL A 81 -1.43 22.81 -3.51
N LYS A 82 -1.60 23.34 -4.74
CA LYS A 82 -2.11 22.62 -5.90
C LYS A 82 -1.38 23.02 -7.17
N VAL A 83 -1.16 22.04 -8.04
CA VAL A 83 -0.71 22.28 -9.42
C VAL A 83 -1.96 22.51 -10.27
N GLY A 84 -2.03 23.65 -10.93
CA GLY A 84 -3.17 24.05 -11.75
C GLY A 84 -3.10 23.51 -13.19
N PRO A 85 -4.16 23.74 -13.97
CA PRO A 85 -4.27 23.32 -15.35
C PRO A 85 -3.25 23.98 -16.29
N ASP A 86 -2.71 25.11 -15.87
CA ASP A 86 -1.69 25.89 -16.56
C ASP A 86 -0.25 25.51 -16.12
N GLY A 87 -0.12 24.45 -15.32
CA GLY A 87 1.16 23.98 -14.78
C GLY A 87 1.77 24.92 -13.74
N ALA A 88 1.07 26.00 -13.34
CA ALA A 88 1.49 26.84 -12.22
C ALA A 88 1.14 26.19 -10.88
N ILE A 89 1.90 26.55 -9.84
CA ILE A 89 1.68 26.08 -8.48
C ILE A 89 0.89 27.17 -7.74
N TYR A 90 -0.27 26.82 -7.25
CA TYR A 90 -1.13 27.68 -6.44
C TYR A 90 -0.96 27.35 -4.97
N VAL A 91 -0.71 28.39 -4.15
CA VAL A 91 -0.49 28.25 -2.71
C VAL A 91 -1.53 29.08 -1.99
N VAL A 92 -2.38 28.42 -1.21
CA VAL A 92 -3.35 29.09 -0.34
C VAL A 92 -2.65 29.53 0.94
N ASP A 93 -2.63 30.82 1.19
CA ASP A 93 -1.97 31.45 2.33
C ASP A 93 -3.04 32.00 3.29
N TRP A 94 -3.13 31.41 4.46
CA TRP A 94 -4.06 31.84 5.51
C TRP A 94 -3.81 33.25 6.00
N TYR A 95 -2.59 33.79 5.78
CA TYR A 95 -2.20 35.14 6.20
C TYR A 95 -2.47 35.43 7.67
N ASN A 96 -1.86 34.69 8.57
CA ASN A 96 -2.09 34.86 10.00
C ASN A 96 -0.79 34.88 10.81
N PRO A 97 -0.53 35.91 11.66
CA PRO A 97 0.70 35.95 12.47
C PRO A 97 0.75 34.83 13.52
N LEU A 98 -0.40 34.30 13.92
CA LEU A 98 -0.53 33.29 14.96
C LEU A 98 -0.78 31.89 14.38
N PRO A 99 0.22 31.00 14.41
CA PRO A 99 0.08 29.68 13.82
C PRO A 99 -0.66 28.68 14.73
N CYS A 100 -1.32 29.14 15.78
CA CYS A 100 -1.94 28.27 16.75
C CYS A 100 -3.41 28.00 16.42
N HIS A 101 -3.82 26.74 16.56
CA HIS A 101 -5.18 26.25 16.42
C HIS A 101 -5.90 26.06 17.76
N GLN A 102 -5.21 26.31 18.89
CA GLN A 102 -5.80 26.16 20.23
C GLN A 102 -6.80 27.27 20.51
N ALA A 103 -7.87 26.95 21.19
CA ALA A 103 -8.99 27.84 21.52
C ALA A 103 -8.56 29.11 22.28
N ALA A 104 -7.52 29.01 23.10
CA ALA A 104 -6.99 30.15 23.88
C ALA A 104 -6.58 31.33 23.00
N PHE A 105 -6.12 31.08 21.78
CA PHE A 105 -5.66 32.11 20.85
C PHE A 105 -6.68 32.47 19.77
N TYR A 106 -7.86 31.86 19.79
CA TYR A 106 -8.87 32.12 18.77
C TYR A 106 -9.32 33.58 18.69
N ARG A 107 -9.44 34.27 19.83
CA ARG A 107 -9.86 35.66 19.95
C ARG A 107 -8.69 36.64 20.09
N HIS A 108 -7.45 36.21 19.88
CA HIS A 108 -6.29 37.08 20.04
C HIS A 108 -6.40 38.28 19.10
N PRO A 109 -6.12 39.51 19.58
CA PRO A 109 -6.29 40.76 18.81
C PRO A 109 -5.44 40.80 17.55
N ASP A 110 -4.23 40.24 17.58
CA ASP A 110 -3.32 40.18 16.42
C ASP A 110 -3.78 39.25 15.31
N ARG A 111 -4.82 38.43 15.53
CA ARG A 111 -5.29 37.51 14.51
C ARG A 111 -5.97 38.26 13.39
N ASP A 112 -5.42 38.13 12.18
CA ASP A 112 -6.07 38.64 10.98
C ASP A 112 -7.33 37.79 10.65
N LYS A 113 -8.46 38.45 10.50
CA LYS A 113 -9.77 37.86 10.25
C LYS A 113 -10.36 38.27 8.91
N THR A 114 -9.66 39.11 8.17
CA THR A 114 -10.20 39.79 6.98
C THR A 114 -9.39 39.51 5.72
N HIS A 115 -8.14 39.03 5.86
CA HIS A 115 -7.26 38.78 4.73
C HIS A 115 -6.95 37.27 4.56
N GLY A 116 -6.75 36.89 3.33
CA GLY A 116 -6.17 35.66 2.87
C GLY A 116 -5.51 35.92 1.52
N ARG A 117 -4.63 35.04 1.08
CA ARG A 117 -3.92 35.20 -0.21
C ARG A 117 -3.85 33.89 -0.95
N ILE A 118 -3.87 34.00 -2.28
CA ILE A 118 -3.51 32.89 -3.17
C ILE A 118 -2.30 33.33 -3.99
N TRP A 119 -1.20 32.61 -3.81
CA TRP A 119 0.01 32.84 -4.59
C TRP A 119 -0.01 31.91 -5.79
N ARG A 120 0.36 32.45 -6.98
CA ARG A 120 0.57 31.70 -8.19
C ARG A 120 2.05 31.74 -8.57
N ILE A 121 2.68 30.57 -8.58
CA ILE A 121 4.10 30.42 -8.95
C ILE A 121 4.13 29.84 -10.35
N THR A 122 4.54 30.64 -11.33
CA THR A 122 4.65 30.22 -12.72
C THR A 122 6.06 29.73 -13.01
N PRO A 123 6.21 28.55 -13.64
CA PRO A 123 7.51 28.08 -14.11
C PRO A 123 8.18 29.06 -15.08
N LYS A 124 9.53 29.07 -15.12
CA LYS A 124 10.28 29.96 -16.04
C LYS A 124 9.98 29.72 -17.52
N LYS A 125 9.58 28.50 -17.89
CA LYS A 125 9.13 28.14 -19.24
C LYS A 125 7.78 28.76 -19.62
N GLY A 126 7.13 29.46 -18.71
CA GLY A 126 5.80 30.02 -18.90
C GLY A 126 4.67 29.07 -18.48
N ALA A 127 3.44 29.58 -18.54
CA ALA A 127 2.24 28.79 -18.28
C ALA A 127 1.87 27.92 -19.48
N LEU A 128 1.30 26.74 -19.21
CA LEU A 128 0.70 25.90 -20.24
C LEU A 128 -0.62 26.51 -20.72
N LYS A 129 -1.02 26.15 -21.92
CA LYS A 129 -2.36 26.49 -22.42
C LYS A 129 -3.42 25.74 -21.59
N PHE A 130 -4.45 26.42 -21.19
CA PHE A 130 -5.55 25.82 -20.47
C PHE A 130 -6.29 24.81 -21.38
N PRO A 131 -6.43 23.52 -20.98
CA PRO A 131 -7.06 22.52 -21.82
C PRO A 131 -8.58 22.69 -21.83
N ASP A 132 -9.19 22.68 -23.01
CA ASP A 132 -10.66 22.65 -23.18
C ASP A 132 -11.15 21.19 -23.24
N LEU A 133 -11.33 20.59 -22.08
CA LEU A 133 -11.75 19.19 -21.97
C LEU A 133 -13.27 19.00 -22.03
N VAL A 134 -14.04 20.05 -21.82
CA VAL A 134 -15.52 19.96 -21.72
C VAL A 134 -16.14 19.63 -23.05
N ASN A 135 -15.57 20.15 -24.13
CA ASN A 135 -16.06 20.00 -25.50
C ASN A 135 -15.50 18.75 -26.22
N LEU A 136 -14.65 17.98 -25.59
CA LEU A 136 -14.09 16.77 -26.17
C LEU A 136 -15.11 15.62 -26.20
N SER A 137 -15.01 14.79 -27.23
CA SER A 137 -15.73 13.51 -27.33
C SER A 137 -15.25 12.52 -26.26
N ASP A 138 -15.94 11.39 -26.08
CA ASP A 138 -15.54 10.36 -25.13
C ASP A 138 -14.21 9.71 -25.57
N GLU A 139 -14.01 9.52 -26.86
CA GLU A 139 -12.79 8.99 -27.47
C GLU A 139 -11.58 9.91 -27.21
N GLU A 140 -11.75 11.21 -27.46
CA GLU A 140 -10.72 12.22 -27.18
C GLU A 140 -10.40 12.32 -25.68
N LEU A 141 -11.41 12.23 -24.82
CA LEU A 141 -11.21 12.23 -23.36
C LEU A 141 -10.46 10.98 -22.87
N VAL A 142 -10.70 9.81 -23.48
CA VAL A 142 -9.93 8.60 -23.15
C VAL A 142 -8.49 8.74 -23.61
N GLU A 143 -8.21 9.39 -24.75
CA GLU A 143 -6.85 9.68 -25.20
C GLU A 143 -6.09 10.61 -24.23
N GLU A 144 -6.78 11.53 -23.55
CA GLU A 144 -6.22 12.41 -22.54
C GLU A 144 -5.75 11.66 -21.26
N LEU A 145 -6.05 10.38 -21.10
CA LEU A 145 -5.45 9.54 -20.06
C LEU A 145 -3.93 9.35 -20.25
N ALA A 146 -3.43 9.50 -21.48
CA ALA A 146 -2.00 9.48 -21.79
C ALA A 146 -1.36 10.89 -21.74
N SER A 147 -2.11 11.94 -21.42
CA SER A 147 -1.58 13.30 -21.30
C SER A 147 -0.40 13.35 -20.31
N PRO A 148 0.70 14.08 -20.61
CA PRO A 148 1.78 14.30 -19.67
C PRO A 148 1.29 15.07 -18.42
N GLU A 149 0.19 15.82 -18.56
CA GLU A 149 -0.34 16.69 -17.51
C GLU A 149 -1.22 15.89 -16.53
N ARG A 150 -0.75 15.71 -15.29
CA ARG A 150 -1.51 15.02 -14.25
C ARG A 150 -2.90 15.63 -14.01
N TRP A 151 -3.00 16.96 -14.10
CA TRP A 151 -4.29 17.67 -13.95
C TRP A 151 -5.26 17.26 -15.05
N THR A 152 -4.79 17.21 -16.31
CA THR A 152 -5.59 16.81 -17.47
C THR A 152 -6.09 15.37 -17.34
N ARG A 153 -5.21 14.40 -17.01
CA ARG A 153 -5.61 13.01 -16.79
C ARG A 153 -6.71 12.89 -15.72
N LEU A 154 -6.56 13.62 -14.59
CA LEU A 154 -7.55 13.61 -13.51
C LEU A 154 -8.90 14.20 -14.00
N LYS A 155 -8.87 15.31 -14.71
CA LYS A 155 -10.08 15.96 -15.21
C LYS A 155 -10.79 15.15 -16.29
N ALA A 156 -10.06 14.54 -17.20
CA ALA A 156 -10.62 13.62 -18.18
C ALA A 156 -11.41 12.49 -17.49
N LYS A 157 -10.83 11.82 -16.47
CA LYS A 157 -11.54 10.80 -15.68
C LYS A 157 -12.79 11.35 -14.99
N GLN A 158 -12.73 12.56 -14.43
CA GLN A 158 -13.89 13.19 -13.80
C GLN A 158 -15.02 13.51 -14.78
N ILE A 159 -14.69 13.89 -16.01
CA ILE A 159 -15.69 14.13 -17.05
C ILE A 159 -16.27 12.80 -17.53
N LEU A 160 -15.41 11.83 -17.88
CA LEU A 160 -15.80 10.49 -18.32
C LEU A 160 -16.72 9.79 -17.30
N SER A 161 -16.48 10.01 -15.99
CA SER A 161 -17.33 9.41 -14.94
C SER A 161 -18.78 9.91 -14.93
N LYS A 162 -19.08 10.97 -15.67
CA LYS A 162 -20.44 11.53 -15.85
C LYS A 162 -21.06 11.19 -17.21
N ARG A 163 -20.32 10.47 -18.07
CA ARG A 163 -20.78 10.02 -19.39
C ARG A 163 -21.44 8.63 -19.29
N ASP A 164 -21.91 8.11 -20.41
CA ASP A 164 -22.41 6.73 -20.50
C ASP A 164 -21.29 5.74 -20.22
N GLN A 165 -21.40 5.03 -19.10
CA GLN A 165 -20.35 4.11 -18.64
C GLN A 165 -20.13 2.97 -19.62
N SER A 166 -21.17 2.42 -20.22
CA SER A 166 -21.07 1.29 -21.15
C SER A 166 -20.30 1.69 -22.40
N LYS A 167 -20.57 2.91 -22.92
CA LYS A 167 -19.82 3.47 -24.04
C LYS A 167 -18.37 3.72 -23.68
N VAL A 168 -18.11 4.35 -22.53
CA VAL A 168 -16.76 4.66 -22.06
C VAL A 168 -15.93 3.41 -21.88
N ILE A 169 -16.47 2.34 -21.28
CA ILE A 169 -15.74 1.07 -21.10
C ILE A 169 -15.39 0.44 -22.45
N LYS A 170 -16.31 0.48 -23.43
CA LYS A 170 -16.02 -0.04 -24.78
C LYS A 170 -14.85 0.69 -25.44
N ILE A 171 -14.85 2.02 -25.39
CA ILE A 171 -13.75 2.86 -25.91
C ILE A 171 -12.46 2.55 -25.16
N LEU A 172 -12.54 2.39 -23.83
CA LEU A 172 -11.38 2.06 -23.00
C LEU A 172 -10.76 0.72 -23.38
N HIS A 173 -11.57 -0.30 -23.71
CA HIS A 173 -11.06 -1.61 -24.17
C HIS A 173 -10.25 -1.49 -25.46
N GLU A 174 -10.74 -0.73 -26.43
CA GLU A 174 -10.03 -0.46 -27.68
C GLU A 174 -8.71 0.29 -27.40
N TRP A 175 -8.74 1.29 -26.52
CA TRP A 175 -7.58 2.07 -26.14
C TRP A 175 -6.52 1.22 -25.40
N VAL A 176 -6.91 0.40 -24.42
CA VAL A 176 -6.03 -0.47 -23.62
C VAL A 176 -5.29 -1.48 -24.51
N SER A 177 -5.91 -1.97 -25.58
CA SER A 177 -5.32 -3.00 -26.45
C SER A 177 -3.97 -2.58 -27.08
N SER A 178 -3.74 -1.28 -27.22
CA SER A 178 -2.53 -0.70 -27.80
C SER A 178 -1.59 -0.02 -26.80
N ARG A 179 -1.95 -0.03 -25.49
CA ARG A 179 -1.23 0.72 -24.45
C ARG A 179 -0.37 -0.15 -23.56
N LYS A 180 0.65 0.48 -22.97
CA LYS A 180 1.61 -0.17 -22.07
C LYS A 180 1.97 0.75 -20.89
N GLY A 181 2.63 0.19 -19.89
CA GLY A 181 3.17 0.94 -18.77
C GLY A 181 2.12 1.75 -18.02
N LEU A 182 2.41 2.99 -17.70
CA LEU A 182 1.54 3.84 -16.87
C LEU A 182 0.18 4.17 -17.48
N ASP A 183 0.02 4.04 -18.80
CA ASP A 183 -1.29 4.23 -19.44
C ASP A 183 -2.30 3.20 -18.91
N LEU A 184 -1.86 1.95 -18.69
CA LEU A 184 -2.71 0.91 -18.10
C LEU A 184 -3.11 1.23 -16.65
N LEU A 185 -2.23 1.92 -15.89
CA LEU A 185 -2.57 2.40 -14.55
C LEU A 185 -3.69 3.46 -14.62
N GLU A 186 -3.60 4.38 -15.57
CA GLU A 186 -4.64 5.40 -15.77
C GLU A 186 -5.96 4.79 -16.24
N ALA A 187 -5.92 3.76 -17.11
CA ALA A 187 -7.10 2.99 -17.51
C ALA A 187 -7.78 2.33 -16.31
N LEU A 188 -7.01 1.63 -15.50
CA LEU A 188 -7.51 0.96 -14.30
C LEU A 188 -8.06 1.98 -13.28
N SER A 189 -7.40 3.14 -13.17
CA SER A 189 -7.89 4.25 -12.36
C SER A 189 -9.22 4.81 -12.88
N LEU A 190 -9.44 4.85 -14.21
CA LEU A 190 -10.74 5.23 -14.78
C LEU A 190 -11.83 4.22 -14.40
N CYS A 191 -11.54 2.91 -14.48
CA CYS A 191 -12.49 1.88 -14.02
C CYS A 191 -12.89 2.07 -12.54
N GLU A 192 -11.96 2.48 -11.67
CA GLU A 192 -12.28 2.84 -10.28
C GLU A 192 -13.16 4.10 -10.19
N PHE A 193 -12.90 5.15 -10.99
CA PHE A 193 -13.75 6.33 -11.06
C PHE A 193 -15.17 6.00 -11.49
N LEU A 194 -15.32 5.09 -12.45
CA LEU A 194 -16.60 4.58 -12.92
C LEU A 194 -17.25 3.61 -11.93
N ASN A 195 -16.51 3.13 -10.92
CA ASN A 195 -16.90 2.05 -10.04
C ASN A 195 -17.35 0.78 -10.80
N SER A 196 -16.72 0.51 -11.93
CA SER A 196 -17.01 -0.59 -12.86
C SER A 196 -15.87 -1.61 -12.84
N PRO A 197 -16.03 -2.77 -12.16
CA PRO A 197 -15.07 -3.85 -12.25
C PRO A 197 -14.91 -4.31 -13.70
N ASP A 198 -13.67 -4.31 -14.18
CA ASP A 198 -13.36 -4.67 -15.56
C ASP A 198 -12.18 -5.63 -15.63
N ILE A 199 -12.50 -6.88 -16.00
CA ILE A 199 -11.51 -7.96 -16.04
C ILE A 199 -10.47 -7.76 -17.16
N GLN A 200 -10.85 -7.18 -18.27
CA GLN A 200 -9.95 -6.97 -19.42
C GLN A 200 -8.82 -6.00 -19.02
N THR A 201 -9.16 -4.87 -18.44
CA THR A 201 -8.18 -3.88 -17.96
C THR A 201 -7.34 -4.43 -16.82
N ILE A 202 -7.92 -5.23 -15.91
CA ILE A 202 -7.17 -5.92 -14.84
C ILE A 202 -6.10 -6.84 -15.43
N VAL A 203 -6.47 -7.74 -16.34
CA VAL A 203 -5.52 -8.71 -16.94
C VAL A 203 -4.42 -7.99 -17.71
N ALA A 204 -4.76 -6.97 -18.50
CA ALA A 204 -3.76 -6.15 -19.18
C ALA A 204 -2.79 -5.49 -18.18
N SER A 205 -3.30 -4.99 -17.05
CA SER A 205 -2.50 -4.36 -16.01
C SER A 205 -1.60 -5.35 -15.25
N MET A 206 -2.08 -6.56 -14.98
CA MET A 206 -1.31 -7.63 -14.35
C MET A 206 -0.12 -8.10 -15.20
N ASN A 207 -0.25 -8.03 -16.52
CA ASN A 207 0.79 -8.40 -17.48
C ASN A 207 1.75 -7.24 -17.84
N SER A 208 1.63 -6.10 -17.19
CA SER A 208 2.51 -4.96 -17.44
C SER A 208 3.94 -5.26 -16.96
N GLU A 209 4.95 -4.83 -17.74
CA GLU A 209 6.36 -4.85 -17.32
C GLU A 209 6.62 -3.93 -16.11
N ASP A 210 5.82 -2.88 -15.95
CA ASP A 210 5.93 -1.93 -14.84
C ASP A 210 5.26 -2.49 -13.57
N TYR A 211 6.07 -2.84 -12.58
CA TYR A 211 5.58 -3.36 -11.29
C TYR A 211 4.59 -2.42 -10.59
N ARG A 212 4.63 -1.11 -10.86
CA ARG A 212 3.70 -0.13 -10.25
C ARG A 212 2.28 -0.36 -10.75
N VAL A 213 2.14 -0.72 -12.01
CA VAL A 213 0.86 -1.07 -12.63
C VAL A 213 0.35 -2.38 -12.05
N ARG A 214 1.20 -3.43 -11.98
CA ARG A 214 0.84 -4.73 -11.38
C ARG A 214 0.44 -4.57 -9.90
N ALA A 215 1.16 -3.76 -9.14
CA ALA A 215 0.84 -3.48 -7.74
C ALA A 215 -0.50 -2.74 -7.59
N TYR A 216 -0.79 -1.82 -8.49
CA TYR A 216 -2.08 -1.14 -8.50
C TYR A 216 -3.22 -2.09 -8.87
N ALA A 217 -3.01 -2.99 -9.83
CA ALA A 217 -3.97 -4.06 -10.15
C ALA A 217 -4.29 -4.93 -8.93
N ALA A 218 -3.28 -5.39 -8.18
CA ALA A 218 -3.49 -6.14 -6.94
C ALA A 218 -4.39 -5.39 -5.95
N ARG A 219 -4.16 -4.10 -5.75
CA ARG A 219 -4.96 -3.24 -4.87
C ARG A 219 -6.41 -3.13 -5.34
N VAL A 220 -6.62 -2.92 -6.63
CA VAL A 220 -7.95 -2.77 -7.22
C VAL A 220 -8.74 -4.06 -7.14
N ILE A 221 -8.11 -5.22 -7.39
CA ILE A 221 -8.72 -6.54 -7.21
C ILE A 221 -9.23 -6.71 -5.77
N GLY A 222 -8.42 -6.34 -4.78
CA GLY A 222 -8.84 -6.40 -3.37
C GLY A 222 -10.06 -5.53 -3.06
N ARG A 223 -10.12 -4.31 -3.60
CA ARG A 223 -11.24 -3.39 -3.41
C ARG A 223 -12.53 -3.87 -4.06
N TRP A 224 -12.45 -4.47 -5.23
CA TRP A 224 -13.63 -5.01 -5.91
C TRP A 224 -14.06 -6.36 -5.32
N GLY A 225 -13.11 -7.16 -4.87
CA GLY A 225 -13.38 -8.43 -4.22
C GLY A 225 -14.37 -9.29 -5.00
N LYS A 226 -15.44 -9.75 -4.37
CA LYS A 226 -16.47 -10.62 -4.98
C LYS A 226 -17.17 -10.03 -6.22
N ARG A 227 -17.04 -8.74 -6.48
CA ARG A 227 -17.59 -8.12 -7.71
C ARG A 227 -16.77 -8.45 -8.95
N LEU A 228 -15.54 -8.96 -8.77
CA LEU A 228 -14.66 -9.43 -9.84
C LEU A 228 -14.56 -10.95 -9.78
N GLU A 229 -15.00 -11.63 -10.84
CA GLU A 229 -14.88 -13.07 -10.94
C GLU A 229 -13.40 -13.51 -10.90
N GLY A 230 -13.11 -14.60 -10.22
CA GLY A 230 -11.73 -15.11 -10.09
C GLY A 230 -10.79 -14.24 -9.25
N HIS A 231 -11.29 -13.25 -8.51
CA HIS A 231 -10.46 -12.29 -7.75
C HIS A 231 -9.41 -12.95 -6.84
N GLN A 232 -9.68 -14.13 -6.28
CA GLN A 232 -8.72 -14.84 -5.42
C GLN A 232 -7.58 -15.43 -6.23
N ASP A 233 -7.86 -16.04 -7.38
CA ASP A 233 -6.84 -16.65 -8.25
C ASP A 233 -5.95 -15.56 -8.88
N LEU A 234 -6.53 -14.43 -9.26
CA LEU A 234 -5.78 -13.27 -9.71
C LEU A 234 -4.81 -12.76 -8.63
N LEU A 235 -5.24 -12.68 -7.37
CA LEU A 235 -4.37 -12.29 -6.27
C LEU A 235 -3.33 -13.35 -5.93
N LEU A 236 -3.65 -14.63 -6.05
CA LEU A 236 -2.68 -15.74 -5.87
C LEU A 236 -1.55 -15.65 -6.89
N SER A 237 -1.87 -15.34 -8.14
CA SER A 237 -0.87 -15.08 -9.18
C SER A 237 0.06 -13.92 -8.79
N LEU A 238 -0.49 -12.78 -8.36
CA LEU A 238 0.27 -11.60 -7.93
C LEU A 238 1.02 -11.79 -6.60
N ALA A 239 0.59 -12.75 -5.77
CA ALA A 239 1.29 -13.12 -4.54
C ALA A 239 2.68 -13.73 -4.77
N ARG A 240 2.92 -14.26 -5.98
CA ARG A 240 4.20 -14.83 -6.42
C ARG A 240 5.00 -13.89 -7.34
N ASP A 241 4.59 -12.63 -7.48
CA ASP A 241 5.28 -11.64 -8.32
C ASP A 241 6.73 -11.42 -7.86
N GLU A 242 7.63 -11.17 -8.80
CA GLU A 242 9.03 -10.85 -8.53
C GLU A 242 9.19 -9.59 -7.67
N SER A 243 8.31 -8.60 -7.87
CA SER A 243 8.33 -7.34 -7.12
C SER A 243 7.76 -7.49 -5.72
N SER A 244 8.56 -7.16 -4.71
CA SER A 244 8.12 -7.10 -3.32
C SER A 244 6.92 -6.15 -3.11
N ARG A 245 6.83 -5.10 -3.90
CA ARG A 245 5.70 -4.16 -3.86
C ARG A 245 4.40 -4.81 -4.29
N VAL A 246 4.42 -5.60 -5.36
CA VAL A 246 3.24 -6.31 -5.85
C VAL A 246 2.78 -7.34 -4.82
N ARG A 247 3.71 -8.13 -4.28
CA ARG A 247 3.40 -9.11 -3.22
C ARG A 247 2.80 -8.45 -1.98
N MET A 248 3.31 -7.28 -1.58
CA MET A 248 2.73 -6.53 -0.45
C MET A 248 1.29 -6.11 -0.72
N GLU A 249 1.00 -5.59 -1.91
CA GLU A 249 -0.38 -5.20 -2.28
C GLU A 249 -1.30 -6.41 -2.35
N ALA A 250 -0.82 -7.60 -2.78
CA ALA A 250 -1.60 -8.83 -2.75
C ALA A 250 -1.98 -9.23 -1.31
N VAL A 251 -1.04 -9.15 -0.35
CA VAL A 251 -1.32 -9.40 1.09
C VAL A 251 -2.30 -8.39 1.65
N LEU A 252 -2.14 -7.11 1.35
CA LEU A 252 -3.08 -6.07 1.82
C LEU A 252 -4.48 -6.30 1.27
N SER A 253 -4.57 -6.75 0.02
CA SER A 253 -5.81 -7.04 -0.68
C SER A 253 -6.49 -8.30 -0.16
N CYS A 254 -5.75 -9.36 0.16
CA CYS A 254 -6.33 -10.57 0.73
C CYS A 254 -7.03 -10.30 2.06
N ALA A 255 -6.51 -9.37 2.87
CA ALA A 255 -7.13 -8.96 4.13
C ALA A 255 -8.49 -8.24 3.94
N GLN A 256 -8.77 -7.72 2.76
CA GLN A 256 -10.06 -7.07 2.44
C GLN A 256 -11.13 -8.06 1.98
N ILE A 257 -10.74 -9.30 1.65
CA ILE A 257 -11.64 -10.33 1.12
C ILE A 257 -12.05 -11.26 2.25
N SER A 258 -13.31 -11.18 2.69
CA SER A 258 -13.88 -12.01 3.76
C SER A 258 -14.11 -13.44 3.27
N SER A 259 -13.04 -14.23 3.15
CA SER A 259 -13.06 -15.64 2.77
C SER A 259 -11.96 -16.40 3.52
N PRO A 260 -12.20 -17.64 3.99
CA PRO A 260 -11.16 -18.47 4.57
C PRO A 260 -9.99 -18.71 3.61
N LYS A 261 -10.27 -18.91 2.31
CA LYS A 261 -9.27 -19.14 1.27
C LYS A 261 -8.33 -17.96 1.04
N SER A 262 -8.72 -16.73 1.46
CA SER A 262 -7.87 -15.56 1.31
C SER A 262 -6.54 -15.69 2.04
N ILE A 263 -6.46 -16.53 3.10
CA ILE A 263 -5.21 -16.78 3.82
C ILE A 263 -4.15 -17.46 2.95
N LEU A 264 -4.56 -18.21 1.92
CA LEU A 264 -3.63 -18.86 0.99
C LEU A 264 -2.82 -17.85 0.17
N ILE A 265 -3.39 -16.67 -0.10
CA ILE A 265 -2.66 -15.55 -0.72
C ILE A 265 -1.51 -15.09 0.18
N ALA A 266 -1.78 -14.95 1.48
CA ALA A 266 -0.74 -14.62 2.45
C ALA A 266 0.30 -15.75 2.55
N ALA A 267 -0.12 -17.02 2.53
CA ALA A 267 0.77 -18.18 2.51
C ALA A 267 1.68 -18.14 1.27
N ALA A 268 1.13 -17.92 0.07
CA ALA A 268 1.92 -17.80 -1.15
C ALA A 268 2.98 -16.68 -1.07
N VAL A 269 2.64 -15.52 -0.51
CA VAL A 269 3.63 -14.44 -0.27
C VAL A 269 4.70 -14.86 0.73
N ALA A 270 4.37 -15.68 1.72
CA ALA A 270 5.33 -16.14 2.73
C ALA A 270 6.39 -17.11 2.18
N GLU A 271 6.17 -17.70 1.01
CA GLU A 271 7.16 -18.56 0.31
C GLU A 271 8.33 -17.76 -0.29
N SER A 272 8.17 -16.46 -0.43
CA SER A 272 9.21 -15.55 -0.95
C SER A 272 9.84 -14.71 0.16
N SER A 273 10.99 -14.09 -0.14
CA SER A 273 11.65 -13.14 0.77
C SER A 273 10.71 -11.98 1.12
N ARG A 274 10.68 -11.62 2.39
CA ARG A 274 9.86 -10.54 2.93
C ARG A 274 10.74 -9.49 3.60
N ASP A 275 10.46 -8.24 3.29
CA ASP A 275 11.01 -7.10 4.02
C ASP A 275 10.10 -6.69 5.19
N LYS A 276 10.53 -5.70 5.98
CA LYS A 276 9.77 -5.17 7.13
C LYS A 276 8.34 -4.73 6.78
N TRP A 277 8.10 -4.29 5.54
CA TRP A 277 6.80 -3.80 5.08
C TRP A 277 5.85 -4.96 4.79
N ILE A 278 6.35 -5.97 4.08
CA ILE A 278 5.60 -7.19 3.82
C ILE A 278 5.35 -7.93 5.13
N ASP A 279 6.34 -8.07 6.01
CA ASP A 279 6.18 -8.74 7.31
C ASP A 279 5.09 -8.08 8.15
N TYR A 280 5.03 -6.74 8.14
CA TYR A 280 3.97 -6.02 8.83
C TYR A 280 2.59 -6.28 8.21
N ALA A 281 2.47 -6.14 6.88
CA ALA A 281 1.21 -6.39 6.17
C ALA A 281 0.73 -7.84 6.35
N PHE A 282 1.66 -8.80 6.24
CA PHE A 282 1.43 -10.22 6.46
C PHE A 282 0.90 -10.50 7.87
N SER A 283 1.58 -9.97 8.88
CA SER A 283 1.13 -10.12 10.27
C SER A 283 -0.29 -9.58 10.48
N GLN A 284 -0.60 -8.41 9.89
CA GLN A 284 -1.96 -7.84 9.96
C GLN A 284 -2.98 -8.75 9.28
N ALA A 285 -2.69 -9.26 8.08
CA ALA A 285 -3.60 -10.13 7.32
C ALA A 285 -3.89 -11.43 8.07
N VAL A 286 -2.86 -12.11 8.59
CA VAL A 286 -3.00 -13.35 9.38
C VAL A 286 -3.91 -13.14 10.58
N HIS A 287 -3.73 -12.06 11.33
CA HIS A 287 -4.55 -11.77 12.49
C HIS A 287 -5.95 -11.31 12.14
N HIS A 288 -6.12 -10.52 11.09
CA HIS A 288 -7.43 -10.02 10.65
C HIS A 288 -8.32 -11.16 10.17
N LEU A 289 -7.78 -12.07 9.37
CA LEU A 289 -8.51 -13.20 8.81
C LEU A 289 -8.66 -14.40 9.77
N LYS A 290 -8.05 -14.34 10.97
CA LYS A 290 -7.94 -15.50 11.88
C LYS A 290 -9.26 -16.18 12.21
N SER A 291 -10.33 -15.42 12.43
CA SER A 291 -11.66 -15.94 12.72
C SER A 291 -12.29 -16.71 11.55
N LEU A 292 -11.79 -16.52 10.34
CA LEU A 292 -12.27 -17.18 9.14
C LEU A 292 -11.45 -18.43 8.81
N TRP A 293 -10.10 -18.30 8.78
CA TRP A 293 -9.25 -19.39 8.31
C TRP A 293 -8.99 -20.48 9.37
N VAL A 294 -8.96 -20.16 10.68
CA VAL A 294 -8.69 -21.18 11.71
C VAL A 294 -9.76 -22.28 11.75
N PRO A 295 -11.05 -21.96 11.79
CA PRO A 295 -12.08 -23.01 11.72
C PRO A 295 -11.98 -23.81 10.43
N ALA A 296 -11.87 -23.15 9.28
CA ALA A 296 -11.78 -23.83 7.98
C ALA A 296 -10.55 -24.73 7.87
N PHE A 297 -9.43 -24.39 8.47
CA PHE A 297 -8.24 -25.23 8.53
C PHE A 297 -8.51 -26.50 9.38
N ARG A 298 -9.12 -26.37 10.56
CA ARG A 298 -9.44 -27.48 11.46
C ARG A 298 -10.41 -28.48 10.83
N ASP A 299 -11.39 -27.95 10.11
CA ASP A 299 -12.44 -28.75 9.47
C ASP A 299 -11.99 -29.37 8.12
N GLY A 300 -10.70 -29.18 7.73
CA GLY A 300 -10.18 -29.65 6.45
C GLY A 300 -10.72 -28.90 5.22
N GLY A 301 -11.36 -27.75 5.44
CA GLY A 301 -11.95 -26.94 4.37
C GLY A 301 -10.95 -26.03 3.62
N LEU A 302 -9.67 -26.04 4.03
CA LEU A 302 -8.57 -25.34 3.32
C LEU A 302 -7.65 -26.36 2.67
N ASP A 303 -7.57 -26.32 1.36
CA ASP A 303 -6.55 -27.03 0.62
C ASP A 303 -5.23 -26.25 0.71
N ILE A 304 -4.26 -26.79 1.44
CA ILE A 304 -2.95 -26.19 1.69
C ILE A 304 -1.80 -26.93 1.00
N GLU A 305 -2.09 -27.94 0.16
CA GLU A 305 -1.08 -28.83 -0.41
C GLU A 305 0.01 -28.04 -1.16
N ASP A 306 -0.39 -27.08 -2.00
CA ASP A 306 0.53 -26.21 -2.75
C ASP A 306 1.14 -25.06 -1.94
N TYR A 307 0.78 -24.91 -0.65
CA TYR A 307 1.14 -23.76 0.19
C TYR A 307 1.77 -24.15 1.54
N GLN A 308 2.16 -25.41 1.72
CA GLN A 308 2.57 -25.96 3.02
C GLN A 308 3.68 -25.13 3.70
N SER A 309 4.71 -24.74 2.95
CA SER A 309 5.82 -23.92 3.48
C SER A 309 5.32 -22.55 3.96
N GLY A 310 4.60 -21.83 3.13
CA GLY A 310 4.07 -20.52 3.48
C GLY A 310 2.98 -20.58 4.56
N PHE A 311 2.15 -21.61 4.55
CA PHE A 311 1.13 -21.81 5.57
C PHE A 311 1.74 -22.13 6.95
N SER A 312 2.89 -22.79 7.00
CA SER A 312 3.65 -22.95 8.24
C SER A 312 4.02 -21.61 8.87
N VAL A 313 4.37 -20.62 8.03
CA VAL A 313 4.64 -19.26 8.49
C VAL A 313 3.36 -18.56 8.98
N VAL A 314 2.21 -18.80 8.33
CA VAL A 314 0.90 -18.29 8.77
C VAL A 314 0.59 -18.83 10.18
N LEU A 315 0.71 -20.13 10.41
CA LEU A 315 0.48 -20.76 11.70
C LEU A 315 1.41 -20.17 12.78
N SER A 316 2.70 -20.06 12.49
CA SER A 316 3.68 -19.49 13.42
C SER A 316 3.36 -18.03 13.77
N GLN A 317 2.94 -17.25 12.78
CA GLN A 317 2.60 -15.83 12.96
C GLN A 317 1.30 -15.63 13.74
N SER A 318 0.43 -16.62 13.81
CA SER A 318 -0.86 -16.52 14.53
C SER A 318 -0.71 -16.31 16.05
N TYR A 319 0.44 -16.65 16.64
CA TYR A 319 0.81 -16.55 18.07
C TYR A 319 -0.27 -17.01 19.03
N SER A 320 -1.00 -18.06 18.68
CA SER A 320 -2.11 -18.57 19.46
C SER A 320 -1.76 -19.93 20.04
N LYS A 321 -1.75 -20.03 21.37
CA LYS A 321 -1.65 -21.33 22.05
C LYS A 321 -2.77 -22.29 21.64
N ALA A 322 -3.93 -21.74 21.23
CA ALA A 322 -5.05 -22.56 20.76
C ALA A 322 -4.78 -23.33 19.46
N ILE A 323 -3.71 -22.99 18.73
CA ILE A 323 -3.32 -23.68 17.47
C ILE A 323 -2.23 -24.74 17.72
N ILE A 324 -1.68 -24.84 18.92
CA ILE A 324 -0.58 -25.77 19.21
C ILE A 324 -0.96 -27.22 18.90
N SER A 325 -2.15 -27.64 19.31
CA SER A 325 -2.64 -28.98 19.00
C SER A 325 -2.80 -29.22 17.50
N ASP A 326 -3.21 -28.19 16.76
CA ASP A 326 -3.32 -28.27 15.30
C ASP A 326 -1.95 -28.38 14.63
N ILE A 327 -0.93 -27.67 15.16
CA ILE A 327 0.45 -27.75 14.70
C ILE A 327 1.02 -29.15 14.99
N ILE A 328 0.79 -29.69 16.19
CA ILE A 328 1.23 -31.04 16.57
C ILE A 328 0.61 -32.09 15.63
N ALA A 329 -0.70 -32.01 15.39
CA ALA A 329 -1.40 -32.90 14.49
C ALA A 329 -0.82 -32.83 13.07
N PHE A 330 -0.56 -31.64 12.56
CA PHE A 330 0.03 -31.43 11.23
C PHE A 330 1.45 -32.03 11.12
N VAL A 331 2.31 -31.75 12.10
CA VAL A 331 3.69 -32.25 12.14
C VAL A 331 3.78 -33.77 12.37
N SER A 332 2.78 -34.35 13.03
CA SER A 332 2.71 -35.79 13.31
C SER A 332 2.31 -36.63 12.09
N ASN A 333 1.67 -36.01 11.09
CA ASN A 333 1.15 -36.69 9.91
C ASN A 333 2.19 -37.09 8.83
N GLY A 334 3.50 -36.97 9.14
CA GLY A 334 4.59 -37.51 8.32
C GLY A 334 5.87 -36.67 8.33
N ASP A 335 6.98 -37.30 7.95
CA ASP A 335 8.29 -36.66 7.92
C ASP A 335 8.35 -35.54 6.88
N ASP A 336 7.62 -35.68 5.77
CA ASP A 336 7.52 -34.69 4.68
C ASP A 336 6.93 -33.35 5.18
N ASN A 337 5.95 -33.40 6.10
CA ASN A 337 5.38 -32.19 6.71
C ASN A 337 6.39 -31.49 7.65
N ARG A 338 7.30 -32.24 8.25
CA ARG A 338 8.35 -31.69 9.14
C ARG A 338 9.42 -30.95 8.34
N GLU A 339 9.89 -31.55 7.25
CA GLU A 339 10.91 -30.95 6.38
C GLU A 339 10.40 -29.67 5.71
N LYS A 340 9.11 -29.65 5.30
CA LYS A 340 8.49 -28.49 4.65
C LYS A 340 8.05 -27.39 5.62
N ALA A 341 8.07 -27.65 6.93
CA ALA A 341 7.51 -26.73 7.92
C ALA A 341 8.43 -26.41 9.13
N PRO A 342 9.70 -26.03 8.93
CA PRO A 342 10.62 -25.74 10.04
C PRO A 342 10.12 -24.65 10.98
N ASN A 343 9.35 -23.69 10.44
CA ASN A 343 8.73 -22.62 11.24
C ASN A 343 7.68 -23.14 12.24
N LEU A 344 7.02 -24.27 11.97
CA LEU A 344 6.06 -24.85 12.91
C LEU A 344 6.77 -25.47 14.09
N LEU A 345 7.86 -26.19 13.87
CA LEU A 345 8.69 -26.76 14.92
C LEU A 345 9.25 -25.65 15.83
N LYS A 346 9.74 -24.56 15.23
CA LYS A 346 10.17 -23.36 15.97
C LYS A 346 9.02 -22.74 16.76
N THR A 347 7.80 -22.71 16.22
CA THR A 347 6.62 -22.18 16.90
C THR A 347 6.24 -23.03 18.11
N LEU A 348 6.28 -24.37 18.00
CA LEU A 348 6.07 -25.28 19.12
C LEU A 348 7.16 -25.06 20.20
N ALA A 349 8.41 -24.92 19.82
CA ALA A 349 9.50 -24.62 20.76
C ALA A 349 9.26 -23.30 21.52
N ILE A 350 8.70 -22.30 20.85
CA ILE A 350 8.49 -20.97 21.43
C ILE A 350 7.20 -20.88 22.26
N LEU A 351 6.10 -21.42 21.79
CA LEU A 351 4.76 -21.24 22.38
C LEU A 351 4.25 -22.46 23.14
N GLY A 352 4.81 -23.64 22.86
CA GLY A 352 4.41 -24.92 23.46
C GLY A 352 4.66 -24.96 24.97
N ASN A 353 3.95 -25.85 25.63
CA ASN A 353 4.22 -26.24 27.02
C ASN A 353 5.35 -27.29 27.06
N ASP A 354 5.67 -27.82 28.25
CA ASP A 354 6.74 -28.77 28.44
C ASP A 354 6.51 -30.11 27.71
N ASP A 355 5.25 -30.54 27.59
CA ASP A 355 4.91 -31.75 26.84
C ASP A 355 5.07 -31.56 25.34
N ASP A 356 4.74 -30.37 24.84
CA ASP A 356 4.94 -30.01 23.44
C ASP A 356 6.46 -29.96 23.12
N VAL A 357 7.28 -29.48 24.06
CA VAL A 357 8.74 -29.46 23.92
C VAL A 357 9.32 -30.89 24.00
N LYS A 358 8.84 -31.74 24.91
CA LYS A 358 9.22 -33.16 24.94
C LYS A 358 8.87 -33.88 23.64
N PHE A 359 7.72 -33.59 23.09
CA PHE A 359 7.34 -34.10 21.76
C PHE A 359 8.35 -33.68 20.68
N LEU A 360 8.77 -32.41 20.66
CA LEU A 360 9.79 -31.93 19.71
C LEU A 360 11.15 -32.61 19.88
N LEU A 361 11.59 -32.78 21.12
CA LEU A 361 12.85 -33.45 21.43
C LEU A 361 12.82 -34.97 21.14
N GLY A 362 11.65 -35.57 21.13
CA GLY A 362 11.45 -36.98 20.76
C GLY A 362 11.43 -37.24 19.26
N LEU A 363 11.45 -36.19 18.42
CA LEU A 363 11.55 -36.33 16.98
C LEU A 363 12.97 -36.77 16.58
N LYS A 364 13.08 -37.73 15.63
CA LYS A 364 14.37 -38.08 15.04
C LYS A 364 14.95 -36.85 14.33
N ASN A 365 16.13 -36.40 14.71
CA ASN A 365 16.83 -35.22 14.19
C ASN A 365 15.97 -33.92 14.30
N PRO A 366 15.80 -33.35 15.50
CA PRO A 366 15.19 -32.03 15.60
C PRO A 366 16.06 -31.03 14.83
N ALA A 367 15.41 -30.23 13.99
CA ALA A 367 16.09 -29.21 13.19
C ALA A 367 16.88 -28.24 14.07
N SER A 368 18.06 -27.79 13.64
CA SER A 368 18.93 -26.87 14.40
C SER A 368 18.20 -25.62 14.87
N GLU A 369 17.21 -25.14 14.10
CA GLU A 369 16.37 -23.99 14.45
C GLU A 369 15.51 -24.24 15.71
N VAL A 370 15.12 -25.49 15.97
CA VAL A 370 14.35 -25.87 17.17
C VAL A 370 15.26 -25.75 18.39
N LEU A 371 16.46 -26.27 18.30
CA LEU A 371 17.47 -26.24 19.41
C LEU A 371 17.85 -24.78 19.73
N ILE A 372 18.07 -23.95 18.70
CA ILE A 372 18.32 -22.52 18.86
C ILE A 372 17.14 -21.83 19.55
N ALA A 373 15.92 -22.11 19.11
CA ALA A 373 14.72 -21.48 19.68
C ALA A 373 14.48 -21.88 21.14
N LEU A 374 14.81 -23.11 21.52
CA LEU A 374 14.75 -23.58 22.92
C LEU A 374 15.81 -22.89 23.77
N LYS A 375 17.03 -22.75 23.27
CA LYS A 375 18.14 -22.06 23.94
C LYS A 375 17.84 -20.57 24.14
N ASP A 376 17.33 -19.90 23.14
CA ASP A 376 16.99 -18.46 23.22
C ASP A 376 15.88 -18.16 24.23
N LYS A 377 15.04 -19.14 24.57
CA LYS A 377 13.95 -18.97 25.54
C LYS A 377 14.36 -19.21 26.99
N GLN A 378 15.62 -19.57 27.23
CA GLN A 378 16.11 -19.86 28.60
C GLN A 378 15.13 -20.75 29.39
N ARG A 379 14.83 -21.93 28.85
CA ARG A 379 14.08 -22.95 29.60
C ARG A 379 15.07 -23.83 30.36
N PRO A 380 15.39 -23.50 31.62
CA PRO A 380 16.41 -24.19 32.40
C PRO A 380 16.06 -25.66 32.73
N GLU A 381 14.77 -26.01 32.58
CA GLU A 381 14.28 -27.37 32.77
C GLU A 381 14.63 -28.33 31.62
N PHE A 382 15.15 -27.81 30.49
CA PHE A 382 15.61 -28.64 29.36
C PHE A 382 17.10 -28.38 29.12
N ASP A 383 17.94 -29.31 29.54
CA ASP A 383 19.36 -29.35 29.17
C ASP A 383 19.44 -29.73 27.69
N VAL A 384 19.88 -28.79 26.88
CA VAL A 384 20.19 -29.00 25.47
C VAL A 384 21.70 -28.91 25.35
N GLU A 385 22.41 -30.07 25.49
CA GLU A 385 23.83 -30.19 25.17
C GLU A 385 24.13 -30.09 23.67
#